data_650f6c6de8c032ecd98d50a6b5265ba8
#
_entry.id   650f6c6de8c032ecd98d50a6b5265ba8
#
_cell.length_a   1.000
_cell.length_b   1.000
_cell.length_c   1.000
_cell.angle_alpha   90.00
_cell.angle_beta   90.00
_cell.angle_gamma   90.00
#
_symmetry.space_group_name_H-M   'P 1'
#
loop_
_entity.id
_entity.type
_entity.pdbx_description
1 polymer ?
#
loop_
_entity_poly.entity_id
_entity_poly.type
_entity_poly.pdbx_seq_one_letter_code
_entity_poly.pdbx_strand_id
1 'polypeptide(L)'
;MLLRMPEFEVNYRGTRLCIDVEIGSAGLSINGLERDRKPLTPGQSISLSSTVQTDYEWHEFVEGILEIGEEQVKVTLTANSQVLIEEVLERT
;
A
#
# COMPACT_ATOMS: atom_id res chain seq x y z
N MET A 1 -12.05 -11.36 -19.99
CA MET A 1 -12.53 -10.43 -18.98
C MET A 1 -11.35 -9.89 -18.20
N LEU A 2 -11.28 -8.58 -18.16
CA LEU A 2 -10.21 -7.94 -17.41
C LEU A 2 -10.63 -7.79 -15.95
N LEU A 3 -9.87 -8.43 -15.07
CA LEU A 3 -10.03 -8.21 -13.65
C LEU A 3 -9.33 -6.91 -13.31
N ARG A 4 -10.11 -5.95 -12.83
CA ARG A 4 -9.56 -4.68 -12.44
C ARG A 4 -8.90 -4.84 -11.07
N MET A 5 -7.60 -4.66 -11.03
CA MET A 5 -6.87 -4.74 -9.76
C MET A 5 -7.06 -3.46 -8.98
N PRO A 6 -7.40 -3.54 -7.70
CA PRO A 6 -7.55 -2.33 -6.89
C PRO A 6 -6.21 -1.63 -6.69
N GLU A 7 -6.27 -0.31 -6.76
CA GLU A 7 -5.15 0.54 -6.45
C GLU A 7 -5.61 1.62 -5.50
N PHE A 8 -4.78 1.96 -4.54
CA PHE A 8 -5.04 3.02 -3.58
C PHE A 8 -3.94 4.04 -3.71
N GLU A 9 -4.30 5.24 -4.12
CA GLU A 9 -3.34 6.29 -4.39
C GLU A 9 -3.62 7.52 -3.54
N VAL A 10 -2.58 8.13 -3.01
CA VAL A 10 -2.67 9.38 -2.28
C VAL A 10 -1.47 10.23 -2.62
N ASN A 11 -1.70 11.54 -2.73
CA ASN A 11 -0.63 12.51 -2.90
C ASN A 11 -0.27 13.06 -1.53
N TYR A 12 0.98 12.84 -1.12
CA TYR A 12 1.46 13.23 0.18
C TYR A 12 2.67 14.13 0.00
N ARG A 13 2.50 15.43 0.29
CA ARG A 13 3.56 16.44 0.19
C ARG A 13 4.29 16.40 -1.15
N GLY A 14 3.52 16.35 -2.24
CA GLY A 14 4.08 16.33 -3.58
C GLY A 14 4.54 14.96 -4.06
N THR A 15 4.43 13.93 -3.23
CA THR A 15 4.84 12.58 -3.56
C THR A 15 3.62 11.69 -3.74
N ARG A 16 3.57 10.97 -4.84
CA ARG A 16 2.46 10.06 -5.12
C ARG A 16 2.76 8.69 -4.54
N LEU A 17 1.96 8.29 -3.58
CA LEU A 17 2.08 6.97 -2.93
C LEU A 17 0.94 6.09 -3.43
N CYS A 18 1.27 4.86 -3.77
CA CYS A 18 0.29 3.93 -4.32
C CYS A 18 0.50 2.53 -3.76
N ILE A 19 -0.61 1.89 -3.37
CA ILE A 19 -0.60 0.47 -3.05
C ILE A 19 -1.47 -0.23 -4.09
N ASP A 20 -0.91 -1.23 -4.76
CA ASP A 20 -1.67 -2.08 -5.66
C ASP A 20 -1.84 -3.46 -5.04
N VAL A 21 -3.01 -4.04 -5.24
CA VAL A 21 -3.30 -5.38 -4.77
C VAL A 21 -3.60 -6.24 -5.99
N GLU A 22 -2.78 -7.26 -6.20
CA GLU A 22 -2.94 -8.20 -7.30
C GLU A 22 -3.30 -9.57 -6.76
N ILE A 23 -3.63 -10.49 -7.65
CA ILE A 23 -3.85 -11.87 -7.24
C ILE A 23 -2.51 -12.42 -6.74
N GLY A 24 -2.44 -12.72 -5.46
CA GLY A 24 -1.28 -13.34 -4.86
C GLY A 24 -0.18 -12.39 -4.39
N SER A 25 -0.28 -11.08 -4.63
CA SER A 25 0.73 -10.14 -4.13
C SER A 25 0.19 -8.73 -3.98
N ALA A 26 0.93 -7.91 -3.23
CA ALA A 26 0.66 -6.49 -3.13
C ALA A 26 1.96 -5.72 -3.22
N GLY A 27 1.89 -4.51 -3.77
CA GLY A 27 3.06 -3.67 -3.96
C GLY A 27 2.86 -2.24 -3.49
N LEU A 28 3.97 -1.62 -3.09
CA LEU A 28 4.03 -0.21 -2.74
C LEU A 28 4.88 0.51 -3.77
N SER A 29 4.31 1.54 -4.40
CA SER A 29 5.02 2.35 -5.38
C SER A 29 5.07 3.80 -4.94
N ILE A 30 6.17 4.47 -5.25
CA ILE A 30 6.35 5.89 -4.96
C ILE A 30 6.69 6.58 -6.27
N ASN A 31 5.88 7.54 -6.67
CA ASN A 31 6.01 8.25 -7.94
C ASN A 31 6.11 7.30 -9.14
N GLY A 32 5.32 6.22 -9.11
CA GLY A 32 5.28 5.25 -10.19
C GLY A 32 6.38 4.20 -10.16
N LEU A 33 7.28 4.25 -9.16
CA LEU A 33 8.37 3.30 -9.05
C LEU A 33 8.09 2.34 -7.89
N GLU A 34 8.03 1.04 -8.19
CA GLU A 34 7.78 0.04 -7.17
C GLU A 34 8.94 -0.05 -6.18
N ARG A 35 8.61 0.04 -4.90
CA ARG A 35 9.60 0.04 -3.82
C ARG A 35 9.61 -1.24 -3.02
N ASP A 36 8.47 -1.91 -2.92
CA ASP A 36 8.36 -3.14 -2.14
C ASP A 36 7.21 -3.97 -2.69
N ARG A 37 7.34 -5.28 -2.65
CA ARG A 37 6.28 -6.21 -3.08
C ARG A 37 6.39 -7.49 -2.28
N LYS A 38 5.26 -7.97 -1.80
CA LYS A 38 5.22 -9.20 -1.00
C LYS A 38 4.02 -10.06 -1.38
N PRO A 39 4.13 -11.38 -1.20
CA PRO A 39 2.99 -12.25 -1.45
C PRO A 39 1.89 -12.07 -0.42
N LEU A 40 0.64 -12.23 -0.86
CA LEU A 40 -0.52 -12.22 0.01
C LEU A 40 -0.78 -13.66 0.48
N THR A 41 -0.82 -13.84 1.79
CA THR A 41 -1.10 -15.15 2.38
C THR A 41 -2.33 -15.00 3.27
N PRO A 42 -3.42 -15.76 3.03
CA PRO A 42 -4.60 -15.67 3.87
C PRO A 42 -4.29 -15.92 5.34
N GLY A 43 -4.91 -15.15 6.21
CA GLY A 43 -4.71 -15.25 7.65
C GLY A 43 -3.47 -14.54 8.17
N GLN A 44 -2.74 -13.85 7.31
CA GLN A 44 -1.52 -13.14 7.70
C GLN A 44 -1.62 -11.65 7.40
N SER A 45 -0.77 -10.89 8.07
CA SER A 45 -0.58 -9.48 7.77
C SER A 45 0.77 -9.31 7.08
N ILE A 46 0.81 -8.42 6.09
CA ILE A 46 2.08 -8.05 5.45
C ILE A 46 2.31 -6.57 5.61
N SER A 47 3.57 -6.19 5.65
CA SER A 47 3.97 -4.79 5.72
C SER A 47 4.87 -4.48 4.53
N LEU A 48 4.50 -3.45 3.78
CA LEU A 48 5.28 -2.92 2.67
C LEU A 48 5.82 -1.58 3.11
N SER A 49 7.11 -1.35 2.96
CA SER A 49 7.68 -0.12 3.49
C SER A 49 8.78 0.45 2.61
N SER A 50 8.96 1.74 2.72
CA SER A 50 10.06 2.46 2.07
C SER A 50 10.23 3.80 2.76
N THR A 51 11.36 4.44 2.51
CA THR A 51 11.53 5.83 2.88
C THR A 51 11.36 6.69 1.64
N VAL A 52 10.82 7.87 1.82
CA VAL A 52 10.63 8.81 0.73
C VAL A 52 11.18 10.17 1.14
N GLN A 53 11.78 10.86 0.18
CA GLN A 53 12.23 12.22 0.39
C GLN A 53 11.14 13.15 -0.14
N THR A 54 10.58 13.94 0.75
CA THR A 54 9.55 14.91 0.39
C THR A 54 10.17 16.25 0.00
N ASP A 55 9.33 17.24 -0.33
CA ASP A 55 9.76 18.54 -0.85
C ASP A 55 10.74 19.30 0.04
N TYR A 56 10.84 18.95 1.31
CA TYR A 56 11.69 19.65 2.27
C TYR A 56 12.95 18.89 2.63
N GLU A 57 13.35 17.94 1.79
CA GLU A 57 14.52 17.11 2.02
C GLU A 57 14.43 16.25 3.30
N TRP A 58 13.23 16.07 3.80
CA TRP A 58 13.01 15.18 4.94
C TRP A 58 12.80 13.76 4.44
N HIS A 59 13.42 12.82 5.13
CA HIS A 59 13.14 11.41 4.88
C HIS A 59 11.96 11.00 5.73
N GLU A 60 10.91 10.51 5.09
CA GLU A 60 9.72 10.07 5.78
C GLU A 60 9.51 8.58 5.55
N PHE A 61 9.15 7.87 6.60
CA PHE A 61 8.89 6.45 6.55
C PHE A 61 7.45 6.21 6.10
N VAL A 62 7.31 5.48 5.00
CA VAL A 62 6.00 5.12 4.45
C VAL A 62 5.79 3.63 4.66
N GLU A 63 4.62 3.26 5.15
CA GLU A 63 4.29 1.87 5.40
C GLU A 63 2.88 1.56 4.94
N GLY A 64 2.74 0.48 4.15
CA GLY A 64 1.46 -0.07 3.80
C GLY A 64 1.27 -1.38 4.54
N ILE A 65 0.18 -1.49 5.31
CA ILE A 65 -0.13 -2.71 6.06
C ILE A 65 -1.37 -3.33 5.45
N LEU A 66 -1.28 -4.61 5.09
CA LEU A 66 -2.41 -5.35 4.57
C LEU A 66 -2.71 -6.51 5.51
N GLU A 67 -3.92 -6.51 6.06
CA GLU A 67 -4.40 -7.58 6.92
C GLU A 67 -5.32 -8.45 6.08
N ILE A 68 -4.89 -9.68 5.82
CA ILE A 68 -5.56 -10.57 4.86
C ILE A 68 -6.44 -11.56 5.61
N GLY A 69 -7.75 -11.31 5.59
CA GLY A 69 -8.74 -12.22 6.13
C GLY A 69 -9.29 -13.17 5.07
N GLU A 70 -10.27 -13.96 5.44
CA GLU A 70 -10.89 -14.90 4.50
C GLU A 70 -11.76 -14.21 3.47
N GLU A 71 -12.48 -13.18 3.86
CA GLU A 71 -13.40 -12.48 3.00
C GLU A 71 -13.01 -11.04 2.69
N GLN A 72 -12.06 -10.49 3.43
CA GLN A 72 -11.67 -9.10 3.31
C GLN A 72 -10.17 -8.92 3.41
N VAL A 73 -9.69 -7.86 2.77
CA VAL A 73 -8.32 -7.39 2.95
C VAL A 73 -8.42 -5.95 3.42
N LYS A 74 -7.86 -5.65 4.58
CA LYS A 74 -7.80 -4.29 5.09
C LYS A 74 -6.45 -3.68 4.71
N VAL A 75 -6.50 -2.54 4.04
CA VAL A 75 -5.31 -1.82 3.56
C VAL A 75 -5.18 -0.52 4.35
N THR A 76 -4.03 -0.32 4.96
CA THR A 76 -3.72 0.91 5.68
C THR A 76 -2.40 1.45 5.18
N LEU A 77 -2.40 2.69 4.72
CA LEU A 77 -1.18 3.37 4.27
C LEU A 77 -0.88 4.51 5.22
N THR A 78 0.35 4.52 5.75
CA THR A 78 0.78 5.55 6.70
C THR A 78 2.06 6.21 6.22
N ALA A 79 2.25 7.46 6.65
CA ALA A 79 3.52 8.18 6.51
C ALA A 79 3.86 8.73 7.89
N ASN A 80 5.03 8.35 8.41
CA ASN A 80 5.47 8.72 9.76
C ASN A 80 4.37 8.44 10.81
N SER A 81 3.74 7.27 10.72
CA SER A 81 2.68 6.81 11.61
C SER A 81 1.34 7.56 11.47
N GLN A 82 1.24 8.49 10.53
CA GLN A 82 -0.03 9.16 10.24
C GLN A 82 -0.79 8.37 9.18
N VAL A 83 -2.03 8.00 9.48
CA VAL A 83 -2.85 7.25 8.52
C VAL A 83 -3.28 8.17 7.37
N LEU A 84 -2.95 7.76 6.15
CA LEU A 84 -3.32 8.48 4.94
C LEU A 84 -4.49 7.81 4.22
N ILE A 85 -4.50 6.47 4.20
CA ILE A 85 -5.56 5.68 3.59
C ILE A 85 -5.88 4.53 4.53
N GLU A 86 -7.18 4.25 4.68
CA GLU A 86 -7.65 3.05 5.36
C GLU A 86 -8.86 2.54 4.59
N GLU A 87 -8.71 1.40 3.94
CA GLU A 87 -9.75 0.84 3.08
C GLU A 87 -9.90 -0.64 3.32
N VAL A 88 -11.09 -1.14 3.07
CA VAL A 88 -11.39 -2.57 3.15
C VAL A 88 -11.84 -3.06 1.79
N LEU A 89 -11.18 -4.11 1.31
CA LEU A 89 -11.53 -4.76 0.05
C LEU A 89 -12.20 -6.09 0.33
N GLU A 90 -13.24 -6.38 -0.41
CA GLU A 90 -13.85 -7.70 -0.33
C GLU A 90 -13.10 -8.66 -1.26
N ARG A 91 -12.88 -9.86 -0.76
CA ARG A 91 -12.29 -10.94 -1.55
C ARG A 91 -13.43 -11.78 -2.10
N THR A 92 -13.46 -11.91 -3.39
CA THR A 92 -14.45 -12.74 -4.07
C THR A 92 -13.81 -13.90 -4.79
#